data_ba4d021d09bf9a92740e544e7cd8aa03
#
_entry.id   ba4d021d09bf9a92740e544e7cd8aa03
#
_cell.length_a   1.000
_cell.length_b   1.000
_cell.length_c   1.000
_cell.angle_alpha   90.00
_cell.angle_beta   90.00
_cell.angle_gamma   90.00
#
_symmetry.space_group_name_H-M   'P 1'
#
loop_
_entity.id
_entity.type
_entity.pdbx_description
1 polymer ?
#
loop_
_entity_poly.entity_id
_entity_poly.type
_entity_poly.pdbx_seq_one_letter_code
_entity_poly.pdbx_strand_id
1 'polypeptide(L)'
;MDIVKLIPAYKSIIWGGDKLKRHYGKQTDAEPLAETWELSFHKDGLTCIADGTPLRDVASEADLGENCKGFPFFPVLVKLIDANAKLSVQVHPADEYALKHENSLGKTEMWYIVDAEEGAGIYLGFKEDITREQFEKAILDKTLTDYLKFIPVKKGESYFIPAGTIHAICSGCLICEIQQNSNITYRVYDYGRKDKNGNERELHIAKALDVTNTTAIEPRELNIPVPEGVLKGIHKFFTATYVCVEGESVFKKDYRSFRCFTCLEGEGRIGEVDIKKGDSVFVPAGHEDFVVAGNFNAIMTTVRKYYKKTKFFENYVECRIENDLGEVLITNNAENDKKHIESAFEDLLYRCGLTNIDIE
;
A
#
# COMPACT_ATOMS: atom_id res chain seq x y z
N MET A 1 8.85 -15.20 -17.79
CA MET A 1 9.59 -14.00 -18.29
C MET A 1 10.87 -13.80 -17.49
N ASP A 2 11.79 -12.92 -17.94
CA ASP A 2 13.00 -12.56 -17.19
C ASP A 2 12.69 -11.45 -16.16
N ILE A 3 13.68 -11.16 -15.28
CA ILE A 3 13.66 -9.99 -14.40
C ILE A 3 13.71 -8.73 -15.28
N VAL A 4 12.81 -7.77 -15.05
CA VAL A 4 12.71 -6.57 -15.88
C VAL A 4 12.63 -5.30 -15.05
N LYS A 5 13.28 -4.24 -15.53
CA LYS A 5 13.09 -2.89 -15.04
C LYS A 5 11.75 -2.35 -15.55
N LEU A 6 11.04 -1.64 -14.70
CA LEU A 6 9.72 -1.06 -14.99
C LEU A 6 9.84 0.42 -15.38
N ILE A 7 8.98 0.83 -16.30
CA ILE A 7 8.73 2.22 -16.67
C ILE A 7 7.35 2.60 -16.11
N PRO A 8 7.28 3.50 -15.12
CA PRO A 8 6.01 3.84 -14.48
C PRO A 8 5.12 4.70 -15.36
N ALA A 9 3.81 4.69 -15.09
CA ALA A 9 2.93 5.71 -15.60
C ALA A 9 3.07 6.99 -14.75
N TYR A 10 3.07 8.13 -15.39
CA TYR A 10 3.26 9.45 -14.76
C TYR A 10 1.95 10.21 -14.65
N LYS A 11 1.70 10.86 -13.51
CA LYS A 11 0.48 11.62 -13.24
C LYS A 11 0.81 13.06 -12.86
N SER A 12 0.28 14.00 -13.64
CA SER A 12 0.31 15.43 -13.31
C SER A 12 -1.00 15.81 -12.61
N ILE A 13 -0.90 16.21 -11.35
CA ILE A 13 -2.05 16.63 -10.52
C ILE A 13 -1.65 17.92 -9.80
N ILE A 14 -2.61 18.82 -9.57
CA ILE A 14 -2.39 20.19 -9.06
C ILE A 14 -1.62 20.31 -7.74
N TRP A 15 -1.54 19.22 -6.96
CA TRP A 15 -0.82 19.18 -5.67
C TRP A 15 0.58 18.57 -5.77
N GLY A 16 0.97 18.10 -6.96
CA GLY A 16 2.28 17.48 -7.18
C GLY A 16 3.44 18.44 -7.05
N GLY A 17 4.63 17.87 -6.96
CA GLY A 17 5.89 18.59 -6.85
C GLY A 17 6.87 18.26 -7.96
N ASP A 18 8.14 18.33 -7.64
CA ASP A 18 9.26 18.03 -8.53
C ASP A 18 10.30 17.07 -7.91
N LYS A 19 10.07 16.61 -6.65
CA LYS A 19 11.00 15.72 -5.95
C LYS A 19 11.21 14.41 -6.70
N LEU A 20 10.14 13.85 -7.32
CA LEU A 20 10.24 12.63 -8.11
C LEU A 20 11.16 12.80 -9.33
N LYS A 21 11.18 13.97 -9.96
CA LYS A 21 12.13 14.29 -11.04
C LYS A 21 13.54 14.52 -10.50
N ARG A 22 13.68 15.42 -9.51
CA ARG A 22 14.98 15.89 -9.03
C ARG A 22 15.75 14.84 -8.21
N HIS A 23 15.04 14.08 -7.37
CA HIS A 23 15.67 13.19 -6.39
C HIS A 23 15.48 11.70 -6.71
N TYR A 24 14.51 11.37 -7.59
CA TYR A 24 14.18 9.99 -7.98
C TYR A 24 14.40 9.73 -9.47
N GLY A 25 15.01 10.67 -10.18
CA GLY A 25 15.44 10.50 -11.57
C GLY A 25 14.34 10.22 -12.58
N LYS A 26 13.08 10.54 -12.26
CA LYS A 26 11.94 10.29 -13.16
C LYS A 26 11.98 11.24 -14.37
N GLN A 27 12.04 10.65 -15.57
CA GLN A 27 12.14 11.37 -16.83
C GLN A 27 10.76 11.46 -17.48
N THR A 28 10.15 12.65 -17.45
CA THR A 28 8.81 12.89 -18.01
C THR A 28 8.55 14.38 -18.18
N ASP A 29 7.69 14.72 -19.16
CA ASP A 29 7.19 16.09 -19.38
C ASP A 29 6.02 16.44 -18.45
N ALA A 30 5.51 15.48 -17.65
CA ALA A 30 4.44 15.73 -16.68
C ALA A 30 4.87 16.82 -15.67
N GLU A 31 4.08 17.90 -15.55
CA GLU A 31 4.37 19.08 -14.71
C GLU A 31 3.09 19.62 -14.08
N PRO A 32 2.97 19.73 -12.73
CA PRO A 32 3.87 19.12 -11.75
C PRO A 32 3.78 17.59 -11.79
N LEU A 33 4.81 16.86 -11.32
CA LEU A 33 4.76 15.41 -11.23
C LEU A 33 4.27 14.98 -9.85
N ALA A 34 3.02 14.57 -9.78
CA ALA A 34 2.37 14.22 -8.52
C ALA A 34 2.57 12.76 -8.10
N GLU A 35 2.38 11.84 -9.06
CA GLU A 35 2.47 10.40 -8.81
C GLU A 35 3.22 9.70 -9.94
N THR A 36 3.94 8.63 -9.57
CA THR A 36 4.43 7.63 -10.52
C THR A 36 3.87 6.28 -10.11
N TRP A 37 3.21 5.58 -11.05
CA TRP A 37 2.62 4.28 -10.81
C TRP A 37 3.65 3.21 -11.19
N GLU A 38 4.37 2.77 -10.19
CA GLU A 38 5.57 1.93 -10.31
C GLU A 38 5.23 0.49 -10.72
N LEU A 39 4.11 -0.05 -10.21
CA LEU A 39 3.54 -1.33 -10.62
C LEU A 39 2.05 -1.16 -10.77
N SER A 40 1.53 -1.24 -11.99
CA SER A 40 0.12 -1.00 -12.28
C SER A 40 -0.35 -1.74 -13.53
N PHE A 41 -1.46 -2.48 -13.40
CA PHE A 41 -2.24 -3.03 -14.51
C PHE A 41 -3.54 -2.24 -14.73
N HIS A 42 -3.71 -1.12 -14.02
CA HIS A 42 -4.91 -0.31 -14.10
C HIS A 42 -4.98 0.45 -15.42
N LYS A 43 -6.16 0.46 -16.06
CA LYS A 43 -6.39 1.10 -17.36
C LYS A 43 -6.01 2.58 -17.42
N ASP A 44 -6.08 3.29 -16.28
CA ASP A 44 -5.77 4.72 -16.20
C ASP A 44 -4.25 4.99 -16.16
N GLY A 45 -3.43 3.96 -15.98
CA GLY A 45 -1.97 4.12 -15.96
C GLY A 45 -1.27 2.77 -15.90
N LEU A 46 -0.85 2.28 -17.07
CA LEU A 46 -0.14 1.01 -17.18
C LEU A 46 1.35 1.20 -16.95
N THR A 47 1.94 0.33 -16.15
CA THR A 47 3.39 0.20 -16.07
C THR A 47 3.88 -0.60 -17.26
N CYS A 48 4.97 -0.15 -17.89
CA CYS A 48 5.55 -0.77 -19.06
C CYS A 48 6.94 -1.38 -18.75
N ILE A 49 7.42 -2.25 -19.64
CA ILE A 49 8.82 -2.69 -19.71
C ILE A 49 9.63 -1.75 -20.62
N ALA A 50 10.95 -2.00 -20.77
CA ALA A 50 11.88 -1.07 -21.40
C ALA A 50 11.56 -0.68 -22.87
N ASP A 51 10.87 -1.52 -23.62
CA ASP A 51 10.46 -1.25 -25.00
C ASP A 51 9.11 -0.51 -25.10
N GLY A 52 8.50 -0.16 -23.96
CA GLY A 52 7.21 0.52 -23.87
C GLY A 52 5.99 -0.41 -23.87
N THR A 53 6.19 -1.73 -23.95
CA THR A 53 5.10 -2.70 -23.88
C THR A 53 4.53 -2.74 -22.45
N PRO A 54 3.20 -2.67 -22.25
CA PRO A 54 2.61 -2.81 -20.94
C PRO A 54 2.96 -4.15 -20.29
N LEU A 55 3.38 -4.13 -19.02
CA LEU A 55 3.72 -5.35 -18.27
C LEU A 55 2.57 -6.36 -18.27
N ARG A 56 1.32 -5.90 -18.16
CA ARG A 56 0.14 -6.76 -18.19
C ARG A 56 -0.04 -7.57 -19.49
N ASP A 57 0.56 -7.11 -20.60
CA ASP A 57 0.40 -7.74 -21.91
C ASP A 57 1.49 -8.81 -22.15
N VAL A 58 2.55 -8.83 -21.33
CA VAL A 58 3.68 -9.76 -21.41
C VAL A 58 3.80 -10.70 -20.21
N ALA A 59 3.32 -10.31 -19.04
CA ALA A 59 3.33 -11.15 -17.85
C ALA A 59 2.18 -12.16 -17.91
N SER A 60 2.51 -13.45 -17.87
CA SER A 60 1.55 -14.55 -17.79
C SER A 60 1.03 -14.72 -16.35
N GLU A 61 -0.05 -15.48 -16.18
CA GLU A 61 -0.53 -15.87 -14.83
C GLU A 61 0.55 -16.60 -14.02
N ALA A 62 1.41 -17.38 -14.68
CA ALA A 62 2.53 -18.05 -14.02
C ALA A 62 3.58 -17.06 -13.51
N ASP A 63 3.82 -15.97 -14.24
CA ASP A 63 4.75 -14.90 -13.83
C ASP A 63 4.21 -14.08 -12.65
N LEU A 64 2.89 -13.98 -12.51
CA LEU A 64 2.26 -13.31 -11.37
C LEU A 64 2.23 -14.20 -10.12
N GLY A 65 2.18 -15.51 -10.30
CA GLY A 65 2.20 -16.51 -9.24
C GLY A 65 0.83 -16.98 -8.75
N GLU A 66 0.86 -18.06 -7.99
CA GLU A 66 -0.35 -18.77 -7.56
C GLU A 66 -1.27 -17.94 -6.68
N ASN A 67 -0.71 -17.07 -5.86
CA ASN A 67 -1.47 -16.22 -4.95
C ASN A 67 -2.25 -15.12 -5.69
N CYS A 68 -1.90 -14.83 -6.93
CA CYS A 68 -2.65 -13.87 -7.76
C CYS A 68 -3.86 -14.52 -8.45
N LYS A 69 -3.95 -15.85 -8.46
CA LYS A 69 -5.11 -16.57 -9.02
C LYS A 69 -6.36 -16.34 -8.17
N GLY A 70 -7.48 -16.17 -8.84
CA GLY A 70 -8.78 -16.00 -8.16
C GLY A 70 -9.18 -14.55 -7.88
N PHE A 71 -8.28 -13.58 -8.01
CA PHE A 71 -8.67 -12.16 -8.02
C PHE A 71 -9.33 -11.81 -9.37
N PRO A 72 -10.41 -11.00 -9.37
CA PRO A 72 -11.08 -10.60 -10.62
C PRO A 72 -10.23 -9.67 -11.48
N PHE A 73 -9.21 -9.03 -10.87
CA PHE A 73 -8.24 -8.13 -11.51
C PHE A 73 -6.86 -8.36 -10.88
N PHE A 74 -5.80 -7.87 -11.53
CA PHE A 74 -4.47 -7.83 -10.90
C PHE A 74 -4.56 -7.11 -9.55
N PRO A 75 -4.07 -7.71 -8.45
CA PRO A 75 -4.48 -7.28 -7.12
C PRO A 75 -3.87 -5.98 -6.63
N VAL A 76 -2.68 -5.59 -7.09
CA VAL A 76 -1.87 -4.55 -6.46
C VAL A 76 -1.56 -3.38 -7.39
N LEU A 77 -1.46 -2.18 -6.81
CA LEU A 77 -0.91 -0.97 -7.43
C LEU A 77 0.12 -0.38 -6.48
N VAL A 78 1.31 -0.04 -6.98
CA VAL A 78 2.37 0.63 -6.23
C VAL A 78 2.64 2.00 -6.81
N LYS A 79 2.73 3.02 -5.96
CA LYS A 79 3.00 4.40 -6.37
C LYS A 79 4.12 5.03 -5.54
N LEU A 80 4.81 6.01 -6.16
CA LEU A 80 5.48 7.07 -5.41
C LEU A 80 4.65 8.35 -5.55
N ILE A 81 4.44 9.05 -4.43
CA ILE A 81 3.59 10.24 -4.33
C ILE A 81 4.42 11.38 -3.78
N ASP A 82 4.53 12.48 -4.53
CA ASP A 82 5.13 13.74 -4.09
C ASP A 82 4.05 14.76 -3.74
N ALA A 83 3.71 14.83 -2.46
CA ALA A 83 2.70 15.75 -1.94
C ALA A 83 3.31 17.13 -1.64
N ASN A 84 3.59 17.93 -2.67
CA ASN A 84 4.05 19.31 -2.52
C ASN A 84 2.97 20.22 -1.92
N ALA A 85 1.68 19.93 -2.19
CA ALA A 85 0.55 20.55 -1.53
C ALA A 85 -0.37 19.45 -0.96
N LYS A 86 -1.28 19.81 -0.04
CA LYS A 86 -2.23 18.87 0.57
C LYS A 86 -3.05 18.15 -0.50
N LEU A 87 -3.18 16.83 -0.40
CA LEU A 87 -4.18 16.08 -1.16
C LEU A 87 -5.58 16.38 -0.60
N SER A 88 -6.62 16.07 -1.37
CA SER A 88 -7.99 16.17 -0.88
C SER A 88 -8.24 15.24 0.30
N VAL A 89 -9.13 15.63 1.20
CA VAL A 89 -9.72 14.69 2.15
C VAL A 89 -10.63 13.75 1.39
N GLN A 90 -10.43 12.46 1.56
CA GLN A 90 -11.04 11.41 0.76
C GLN A 90 -11.27 10.13 1.54
N VAL A 91 -12.10 9.26 0.98
CA VAL A 91 -12.34 7.91 1.47
C VAL A 91 -12.45 6.96 0.28
N HIS A 92 -12.09 5.70 0.50
CA HIS A 92 -12.17 4.64 -0.51
C HIS A 92 -13.14 3.56 -0.07
N PRO A 93 -13.93 2.98 -1.01
CA PRO A 93 -14.85 1.88 -0.71
C PRO A 93 -14.13 0.56 -0.46
N ALA A 94 -14.77 -0.35 0.28
CA ALA A 94 -14.41 -1.76 0.33
C ALA A 94 -14.83 -2.50 -0.97
N ASP A 95 -14.32 -3.73 -1.16
CA ASP A 95 -14.56 -4.54 -2.37
C ASP A 95 -16.05 -4.72 -2.68
N GLU A 96 -16.88 -5.02 -1.68
CA GLU A 96 -18.31 -5.27 -1.87
C GLU A 96 -19.01 -4.07 -2.53
N TYR A 97 -18.75 -2.88 -2.01
CA TYR A 97 -19.31 -1.65 -2.58
C TYR A 97 -18.71 -1.34 -3.96
N ALA A 98 -17.39 -1.43 -4.09
CA ALA A 98 -16.68 -1.08 -5.32
C ALA A 98 -17.03 -2.03 -6.50
N LEU A 99 -17.11 -3.33 -6.26
CA LEU A 99 -17.53 -4.30 -7.29
C LEU A 99 -18.96 -4.03 -7.76
N LYS A 100 -19.86 -3.70 -6.83
CA LYS A 100 -21.28 -3.46 -7.14
C LYS A 100 -21.51 -2.13 -7.86
N HIS A 101 -20.83 -1.07 -7.48
CA HIS A 101 -21.14 0.30 -7.93
C HIS A 101 -20.15 0.87 -8.94
N GLU A 102 -18.90 0.35 -8.98
CA GLU A 102 -17.81 0.90 -9.80
C GLU A 102 -17.20 -0.13 -10.76
N ASN A 103 -17.61 -1.42 -10.67
CA ASN A 103 -16.98 -2.53 -11.40
C ASN A 103 -15.45 -2.54 -11.23
N SER A 104 -14.99 -2.39 -10.00
CA SER A 104 -13.58 -2.30 -9.61
C SER A 104 -13.35 -2.93 -8.25
N LEU A 105 -12.09 -3.18 -7.90
CA LEU A 105 -11.72 -3.50 -6.53
C LEU A 105 -11.95 -2.30 -5.61
N GLY A 106 -12.11 -2.57 -4.33
CA GLY A 106 -12.00 -1.57 -3.27
C GLY A 106 -10.60 -0.96 -3.22
N LYS A 107 -10.34 -0.12 -2.24
CA LYS A 107 -9.04 0.50 -2.11
C LYS A 107 -8.61 0.58 -0.65
N THR A 108 -8.12 -0.54 -0.14
CA THR A 108 -7.29 -0.58 1.08
C THR A 108 -5.85 -0.30 0.66
N GLU A 109 -5.16 0.49 1.44
CA GLU A 109 -3.81 0.96 1.13
C GLU A 109 -2.91 0.98 2.35
N MET A 110 -1.63 1.04 2.10
CA MET A 110 -0.57 1.23 3.08
C MET A 110 0.39 2.28 2.56
N TRP A 111 0.83 3.19 3.42
CA TRP A 111 1.82 4.21 3.13
C TRP A 111 3.11 3.95 3.87
N TYR A 112 4.22 3.96 3.15
CA TYR A 112 5.55 4.07 3.74
C TYR A 112 6.06 5.49 3.51
N ILE A 113 6.44 6.17 4.58
CA ILE A 113 6.94 7.55 4.52
C ILE A 113 8.40 7.52 4.06
N VAL A 114 8.61 7.84 2.80
CA VAL A 114 9.94 7.84 2.16
C VAL A 114 10.73 9.06 2.58
N ASP A 115 10.05 10.21 2.69
CA ASP A 115 10.61 11.46 3.19
C ASP A 115 9.50 12.36 3.74
N ALA A 116 9.83 13.24 4.69
CA ALA A 116 8.89 14.15 5.29
C ALA A 116 9.61 15.48 5.66
N GLU A 117 9.05 16.60 5.18
CA GLU A 117 9.50 17.94 5.56
C GLU A 117 9.08 18.27 6.99
N GLU A 118 9.68 19.29 7.59
CA GLU A 118 9.27 19.78 8.90
C GLU A 118 7.79 20.18 8.90
N GLY A 119 7.01 19.65 9.83
CA GLY A 119 5.57 19.88 9.93
C GLY A 119 4.72 19.06 8.97
N ALA A 120 5.32 18.18 8.16
CA ALA A 120 4.57 17.23 7.33
C ALA A 120 3.74 16.26 8.19
N GLY A 121 2.61 15.84 7.67
CA GLY A 121 1.72 14.93 8.39
C GLY A 121 0.62 14.39 7.49
N ILE A 122 -0.23 13.59 8.10
CA ILE A 122 -1.40 12.99 7.45
C ILE A 122 -2.64 13.23 8.31
N TYR A 123 -3.81 13.27 7.68
CA TYR A 123 -5.06 13.04 8.38
C TYR A 123 -5.41 11.55 8.24
N LEU A 124 -5.75 10.90 9.36
CA LEU A 124 -6.10 9.48 9.38
C LEU A 124 -7.21 9.20 10.39
N GLY A 125 -8.43 8.98 9.89
CA GLY A 125 -9.61 8.75 10.69
C GLY A 125 -10.11 9.99 11.45
N PHE A 126 -11.14 9.78 12.25
CA PHE A 126 -11.70 10.80 13.14
C PHE A 126 -10.97 10.80 14.49
N LYS A 127 -11.01 11.96 15.20
CA LYS A 127 -10.49 12.12 16.56
C LYS A 127 -11.30 11.34 17.58
N GLU A 128 -12.62 11.25 17.34
CA GLU A 128 -13.63 10.58 18.16
C GLU A 128 -14.74 10.02 17.27
N ASP A 129 -15.58 9.15 17.79
CA ASP A 129 -16.73 8.64 17.06
C ASP A 129 -17.69 9.79 16.73
N ILE A 130 -18.15 9.86 15.50
CA ILE A 130 -19.13 10.83 15.05
C ILE A 130 -20.31 10.14 14.37
N THR A 131 -21.44 10.82 14.29
CA THR A 131 -22.58 10.28 13.52
C THR A 131 -22.45 10.60 12.03
N ARG A 132 -23.19 9.87 11.19
CA ARG A 132 -23.30 10.15 9.76
C ARG A 132 -23.75 11.60 9.49
N GLU A 133 -24.72 12.11 10.28
CA GLU A 133 -25.25 13.46 10.17
C GLU A 133 -24.21 14.52 10.54
N GLN A 134 -23.41 14.25 11.58
CA GLN A 134 -22.29 15.12 11.95
C GLN A 134 -21.23 15.15 10.85
N PHE A 135 -20.91 14.00 10.25
CA PHE A 135 -19.97 13.91 9.13
C PHE A 135 -20.48 14.72 7.92
N GLU A 136 -21.74 14.50 7.50
CA GLU A 136 -22.35 15.25 6.40
C GLU A 136 -22.33 16.77 6.67
N LYS A 137 -22.75 17.16 7.87
CA LYS A 137 -22.73 18.57 8.26
C LYS A 137 -21.34 19.18 8.23
N ALA A 138 -20.33 18.47 8.72
CA ALA A 138 -18.94 18.94 8.71
C ALA A 138 -18.38 19.13 7.28
N ILE A 139 -18.80 18.29 6.33
CA ILE A 139 -18.48 18.48 4.91
C ILE A 139 -19.13 19.75 4.36
N LEU A 140 -20.43 19.91 4.57
CA LEU A 140 -21.21 21.05 4.06
C LEU A 140 -20.75 22.39 4.66
N ASP A 141 -20.44 22.41 5.93
CA ASP A 141 -19.95 23.59 6.65
C ASP A 141 -18.44 23.86 6.40
N LYS A 142 -17.75 22.97 5.67
CA LYS A 142 -16.30 23.04 5.39
C LYS A 142 -15.42 23.00 6.67
N THR A 143 -15.91 22.36 7.72
CA THR A 143 -15.21 22.19 9.02
C THR A 143 -14.68 20.79 9.22
N LEU A 144 -14.70 19.92 8.19
CA LEU A 144 -14.36 18.51 8.30
C LEU A 144 -12.97 18.26 8.93
N THR A 145 -11.98 19.09 8.60
CA THR A 145 -10.62 18.94 9.16
C THR A 145 -10.55 19.09 10.68
N ASP A 146 -11.53 19.76 11.31
CA ASP A 146 -11.60 19.91 12.76
C ASP A 146 -11.94 18.59 13.47
N TYR A 147 -12.56 17.67 12.76
CA TYR A 147 -12.94 16.34 13.24
C TYR A 147 -11.87 15.28 12.97
N LEU A 148 -10.91 15.54 12.05
CA LEU A 148 -9.91 14.55 11.64
C LEU A 148 -8.70 14.52 12.56
N LYS A 149 -8.17 13.31 12.80
CA LYS A 149 -6.95 13.08 13.56
C LYS A 149 -5.73 13.43 12.69
N PHE A 150 -5.03 14.49 13.03
CA PHE A 150 -3.75 14.84 12.40
C PHE A 150 -2.61 14.10 13.07
N ILE A 151 -1.75 13.48 12.26
CA ILE A 151 -0.59 12.71 12.69
C ILE A 151 0.65 13.31 12.03
N PRO A 152 1.57 13.92 12.79
CA PRO A 152 2.88 14.25 12.27
C PRO A 152 3.61 12.98 11.85
N VAL A 153 4.24 12.99 10.68
CA VAL A 153 4.93 11.80 10.15
C VAL A 153 6.41 12.01 10.02
N LYS A 154 7.18 10.91 10.08
CA LYS A 154 8.63 10.89 9.89
C LYS A 154 9.01 9.83 8.86
N LYS A 155 10.14 10.06 8.19
CA LYS A 155 10.76 9.06 7.32
C LYS A 155 10.91 7.72 8.02
N GLY A 156 10.52 6.63 7.35
CA GLY A 156 10.63 5.25 7.82
C GLY A 156 9.36 4.71 8.49
N GLU A 157 8.43 5.57 8.88
CA GLU A 157 7.14 5.16 9.43
C GLU A 157 6.24 4.56 8.34
N SER A 158 5.31 3.70 8.75
CA SER A 158 4.30 3.12 7.87
C SER A 158 2.91 3.20 8.48
N TYR A 159 1.90 3.43 7.64
CA TYR A 159 0.52 3.59 8.06
C TYR A 159 -0.38 2.71 7.20
N PHE A 160 -1.24 1.94 7.83
CA PHE A 160 -2.25 1.14 7.15
C PHE A 160 -3.58 1.88 7.13
N ILE A 161 -4.19 1.98 5.95
CA ILE A 161 -5.42 2.72 5.69
C ILE A 161 -6.48 1.74 5.18
N PRO A 162 -7.28 1.14 6.07
CA PRO A 162 -8.40 0.28 5.66
C PRO A 162 -9.40 1.06 4.78
N ALA A 163 -10.01 0.38 3.82
CA ALA A 163 -11.16 0.92 3.11
C ALA A 163 -12.22 1.43 4.10
N GLY A 164 -12.89 2.52 3.77
CA GLY A 164 -13.84 3.21 4.67
C GLY A 164 -13.20 4.20 5.62
N THR A 165 -11.87 4.27 5.70
CA THR A 165 -11.19 5.26 6.55
C THR A 165 -11.06 6.59 5.82
N ILE A 166 -11.56 7.66 6.43
CA ILE A 166 -11.35 9.04 5.95
C ILE A 166 -9.89 9.45 6.17
N HIS A 167 -9.23 10.01 5.15
CA HIS A 167 -7.82 10.34 5.23
C HIS A 167 -7.40 11.45 4.26
N ALA A 168 -6.20 11.99 4.46
CA ALA A 168 -5.52 12.87 3.50
C ALA A 168 -4.02 12.92 3.76
N ILE A 169 -3.22 13.00 2.71
CA ILE A 169 -1.79 13.33 2.78
C ILE A 169 -1.67 14.85 2.80
N CYS A 170 -0.95 15.40 3.77
CA CYS A 170 -0.64 16.81 3.85
C CYS A 170 0.63 17.13 3.04
N SER A 171 0.90 18.43 2.86
CA SER A 171 2.09 18.89 2.14
C SER A 171 3.39 18.45 2.81
N GLY A 172 4.43 18.29 2.00
CA GLY A 172 5.78 17.95 2.46
C GLY A 172 6.06 16.46 2.56
N CYS A 173 5.08 15.58 2.33
CA CYS A 173 5.27 14.14 2.35
C CYS A 173 5.74 13.60 1.00
N LEU A 174 6.69 12.68 1.02
CA LEU A 174 6.99 11.77 -0.08
C LEU A 174 6.66 10.35 0.38
N ILE A 175 5.79 9.66 -0.33
CA ILE A 175 5.20 8.39 0.11
C ILE A 175 5.39 7.31 -0.95
N CYS A 176 5.72 6.09 -0.53
CA CYS A 176 5.51 4.87 -1.29
C CYS A 176 4.18 4.27 -0.85
N GLU A 177 3.18 4.32 -1.72
CA GLU A 177 1.84 3.77 -1.49
C GLU A 177 1.73 2.40 -2.13
N ILE A 178 1.33 1.41 -1.34
CA ILE A 178 1.00 0.07 -1.81
C ILE A 178 -0.49 -0.15 -1.53
N GLN A 179 -1.27 -0.44 -2.56
CA GLN A 179 -2.71 -0.48 -2.49
C GLN A 179 -3.33 -1.57 -3.35
N GLN A 180 -4.61 -1.84 -3.16
CA GLN A 180 -5.38 -2.61 -4.15
C GLN A 180 -5.34 -1.89 -5.50
N ASN A 181 -5.38 -2.64 -6.61
CA ASN A 181 -5.31 -2.10 -7.97
C ASN A 181 -6.62 -1.37 -8.36
N SER A 182 -6.83 -0.23 -7.74
CA SER A 182 -8.01 0.62 -7.85
C SER A 182 -7.62 2.09 -7.90
N ASN A 183 -8.38 2.89 -8.65
CA ASN A 183 -8.21 4.35 -8.71
C ASN A 183 -9.46 5.09 -8.19
N ILE A 184 -10.33 4.40 -7.43
CA ILE A 184 -11.55 4.98 -6.89
C ILE A 184 -11.20 5.91 -5.74
N THR A 185 -11.68 7.16 -5.83
CA THR A 185 -11.51 8.17 -4.79
C THR A 185 -12.81 8.94 -4.59
N TYR A 186 -13.41 8.83 -3.42
CA TYR A 186 -14.55 9.65 -3.02
C TYR A 186 -14.04 10.86 -2.24
N ARG A 187 -13.86 11.96 -2.98
CA ARG A 187 -13.38 13.23 -2.45
C ARG A 187 -14.51 13.94 -1.72
N VAL A 188 -14.25 14.40 -0.51
CA VAL A 188 -15.22 15.11 0.32
C VAL A 188 -14.83 16.55 0.64
N TYR A 189 -13.54 16.87 0.58
CA TYR A 189 -13.05 18.23 0.79
C TYR A 189 -11.76 18.48 0.02
N ASP A 190 -11.68 19.58 -0.73
CA ASP A 190 -10.53 19.92 -1.56
C ASP A 190 -10.04 21.37 -1.37
N TYR A 191 -10.29 21.93 -0.20
CA TYR A 191 -9.81 23.26 0.21
C TYR A 191 -10.27 24.42 -0.71
N GLY A 192 -11.32 24.22 -1.54
CA GLY A 192 -11.78 25.19 -2.51
C GLY A 192 -10.80 25.44 -3.66
N ARG A 193 -9.87 24.51 -3.91
CA ARG A 193 -8.88 24.65 -4.98
C ARG A 193 -9.52 24.57 -6.36
N LYS A 194 -8.97 25.37 -7.26
CA LYS A 194 -9.40 25.42 -8.66
C LYS A 194 -8.27 24.97 -9.58
N ASP A 195 -8.64 24.32 -10.66
CA ASP A 195 -7.72 23.98 -11.74
C ASP A 195 -7.33 25.26 -12.56
N LYS A 196 -6.49 25.09 -13.56
CA LYS A 196 -6.07 26.17 -14.46
C LYS A 196 -7.21 26.83 -15.25
N ASN A 197 -8.37 26.19 -15.31
CA ASN A 197 -9.57 26.68 -15.99
C ASN A 197 -10.57 27.31 -14.99
N GLY A 198 -10.22 27.37 -13.70
CA GLY A 198 -11.07 27.93 -12.65
C GLY A 198 -12.12 26.98 -12.09
N ASN A 199 -12.09 25.69 -12.43
CA ASN A 199 -13.04 24.68 -11.96
C ASN A 199 -12.55 24.01 -10.67
N GLU A 200 -13.45 23.82 -9.71
CA GLU A 200 -13.21 22.95 -8.54
C GLU A 200 -13.33 21.48 -8.95
N ARG A 201 -12.55 20.61 -8.29
CA ARG A 201 -12.69 19.15 -8.49
C ARG A 201 -13.99 18.66 -7.89
N GLU A 202 -14.61 17.70 -8.56
CA GLU A 202 -15.86 17.09 -8.11
C GLU A 202 -15.73 16.49 -6.71
N LEU A 203 -16.76 16.68 -5.87
CA LEU A 203 -16.93 16.05 -4.57
C LEU A 203 -17.94 14.91 -4.68
N HIS A 204 -17.66 13.79 -4.01
CA HIS A 204 -18.45 12.56 -4.07
C HIS A 204 -19.17 12.31 -2.74
N ILE A 205 -19.87 13.32 -2.21
CA ILE A 205 -20.38 13.34 -0.83
C ILE A 205 -21.30 12.15 -0.56
N ALA A 206 -22.29 11.88 -1.41
CA ALA A 206 -23.24 10.78 -1.21
C ALA A 206 -22.55 9.42 -1.10
N LYS A 207 -21.65 9.10 -2.04
CA LYS A 207 -20.87 7.85 -2.02
C LYS A 207 -19.94 7.77 -0.80
N ALA A 208 -19.33 8.89 -0.41
CA ALA A 208 -18.48 8.93 0.78
C ALA A 208 -19.30 8.67 2.06
N LEU A 209 -20.49 9.24 2.18
CA LEU A 209 -21.39 8.97 3.31
C LEU A 209 -21.82 7.50 3.40
N ASP A 210 -21.87 6.78 2.27
CA ASP A 210 -22.24 5.36 2.25
C ASP A 210 -21.11 4.44 2.73
N VAL A 211 -19.84 4.83 2.52
CA VAL A 211 -18.70 3.94 2.73
C VAL A 211 -17.81 4.34 3.91
N THR A 212 -17.96 5.55 4.46
CA THR A 212 -17.08 6.02 5.53
C THR A 212 -17.41 5.34 6.86
N ASN A 213 -16.41 4.76 7.49
CA ASN A 213 -16.47 4.36 8.89
C ASN A 213 -16.32 5.60 9.76
N THR A 214 -17.34 5.92 10.54
CA THR A 214 -17.38 7.11 11.41
C THR A 214 -16.88 6.86 12.82
N THR A 215 -16.41 5.64 13.11
CA THR A 215 -15.73 5.28 14.36
C THR A 215 -14.28 5.74 14.33
N ALA A 216 -13.79 6.28 15.42
CA ALA A 216 -12.41 6.66 15.59
C ALA A 216 -11.49 5.44 15.49
N ILE A 217 -10.34 5.61 14.85
CA ILE A 217 -9.35 4.55 14.72
C ILE A 217 -8.03 4.96 15.36
N GLU A 218 -7.29 3.99 15.90
CA GLU A 218 -5.92 4.17 16.33
C GLU A 218 -4.96 3.74 15.22
N PRO A 219 -4.11 4.64 14.73
CA PRO A 219 -3.09 4.31 13.75
C PRO A 219 -2.12 3.26 14.30
N ARG A 220 -1.70 2.36 13.43
CA ARG A 220 -0.76 1.30 13.79
C ARG A 220 0.37 1.26 12.80
N GLU A 221 1.54 0.96 13.30
CA GLU A 221 2.72 0.70 12.51
C GLU A 221 3.08 -0.79 12.61
N LEU A 222 3.29 -1.43 11.47
CA LEU A 222 3.75 -2.80 11.39
C LEU A 222 5.27 -2.82 11.21
N ASN A 223 5.98 -3.52 12.09
CA ASN A 223 7.42 -3.70 12.06
C ASN A 223 7.77 -5.13 12.48
N ILE A 224 7.51 -6.11 11.62
CA ILE A 224 7.78 -7.53 11.90
C ILE A 224 9.03 -7.96 11.12
N PRO A 225 10.12 -8.36 11.78
CA PRO A 225 11.30 -8.93 11.10
C PRO A 225 10.94 -10.24 10.39
N VAL A 226 11.38 -10.37 9.14
CA VAL A 226 11.30 -11.59 8.32
C VAL A 226 12.64 -11.83 7.63
N PRO A 227 12.93 -13.02 7.08
CA PRO A 227 14.24 -13.31 6.47
C PRO A 227 14.68 -12.32 5.39
N GLU A 228 13.75 -11.81 4.60
CA GLU A 228 14.03 -10.88 3.49
C GLU A 228 13.99 -9.39 3.91
N GLY A 229 13.67 -9.05 5.19
CA GLY A 229 13.60 -7.66 5.64
C GLY A 229 12.67 -7.41 6.84
N VAL A 230 11.88 -6.33 6.76
CA VAL A 230 10.90 -5.97 7.80
C VAL A 230 9.53 -5.76 7.16
N LEU A 231 8.53 -6.52 7.58
CA LEU A 231 7.15 -6.33 7.13
C LEU A 231 6.64 -4.96 7.60
N LYS A 232 6.13 -4.18 6.67
CA LYS A 232 5.58 -2.83 6.86
C LYS A 232 4.08 -2.77 6.60
N GLY A 233 3.52 -3.72 5.86
CA GLY A 233 2.10 -3.82 5.57
C GLY A 233 1.71 -5.20 5.11
N ILE A 234 0.54 -5.65 5.55
CA ILE A 234 -0.04 -6.96 5.22
C ILE A 234 -1.51 -6.77 4.87
N HIS A 235 -1.91 -7.28 3.73
CA HIS A 235 -3.31 -7.38 3.31
C HIS A 235 -3.45 -8.56 2.34
N LYS A 236 -4.64 -9.13 2.18
CA LYS A 236 -4.85 -10.25 1.22
C LYS A 236 -4.46 -9.94 -0.22
N PHE A 237 -4.42 -8.66 -0.61
CA PHE A 237 -4.04 -8.22 -1.95
C PHE A 237 -2.55 -7.86 -2.08
N PHE A 238 -1.87 -7.58 -0.98
CA PHE A 238 -0.46 -7.20 -1.01
C PHE A 238 0.25 -7.46 0.32
N THR A 239 1.54 -7.66 0.20
CA THR A 239 2.49 -7.64 1.33
C THR A 239 3.61 -6.67 0.98
N ALA A 240 3.90 -5.73 1.87
CA ALA A 240 4.98 -4.77 1.73
C ALA A 240 6.09 -5.07 2.73
N THR A 241 7.30 -5.36 2.22
CA THR A 241 8.50 -5.64 3.01
C THR A 241 9.55 -4.57 2.74
N TYR A 242 10.03 -3.90 3.77
CA TYR A 242 11.21 -3.04 3.67
C TYR A 242 12.46 -3.92 3.63
N VAL A 243 13.22 -3.84 2.55
CA VAL A 243 14.45 -4.59 2.31
C VAL A 243 15.62 -3.63 2.38
N CYS A 244 16.61 -3.95 3.24
CA CYS A 244 17.88 -3.26 3.32
C CYS A 244 18.96 -4.19 2.79
N VAL A 245 19.59 -3.80 1.69
CA VAL A 245 20.66 -4.58 1.03
C VAL A 245 22.00 -3.92 1.33
N GLU A 246 22.87 -4.66 2.01
CA GLU A 246 24.26 -4.30 2.27
C GLU A 246 25.13 -5.49 1.85
N GLY A 247 25.75 -5.39 0.68
CA GLY A 247 26.52 -6.48 0.08
C GLY A 247 25.69 -7.37 -0.82
N GLU A 248 25.58 -8.66 -0.52
CA GLU A 248 24.96 -9.66 -1.42
C GLU A 248 24.06 -10.62 -0.64
N SER A 249 22.87 -10.89 -1.19
CA SER A 249 21.91 -11.84 -0.66
C SER A 249 21.30 -12.68 -1.79
N VAL A 250 21.01 -13.95 -1.51
CA VAL A 250 20.36 -14.86 -2.46
C VAL A 250 18.88 -14.97 -2.14
N PHE A 251 18.05 -14.56 -3.07
CA PHE A 251 16.61 -14.73 -3.01
C PHE A 251 16.21 -16.05 -3.66
N LYS A 252 15.45 -16.85 -2.93
CA LYS A 252 15.05 -18.17 -3.36
C LYS A 252 13.87 -18.13 -4.33
N LYS A 253 13.86 -19.10 -5.26
CA LYS A 253 12.74 -19.35 -6.17
C LYS A 253 11.44 -19.51 -5.41
N ASP A 254 10.41 -18.80 -5.86
CA ASP A 254 9.07 -18.86 -5.27
C ASP A 254 7.99 -18.78 -6.36
N TYR A 255 7.14 -19.79 -6.44
CA TYR A 255 6.04 -19.86 -7.41
C TYR A 255 4.76 -19.18 -6.96
N ARG A 256 4.69 -18.77 -5.68
CA ARG A 256 3.47 -18.24 -5.08
C ARG A 256 3.19 -16.82 -5.49
N SER A 257 4.24 -16.01 -5.65
CA SER A 257 4.11 -14.60 -5.99
C SER A 257 5.31 -14.07 -6.75
N PHE A 258 5.06 -13.08 -7.60
CA PHE A 258 6.08 -12.16 -8.08
C PHE A 258 6.71 -11.40 -6.91
N ARG A 259 7.87 -10.74 -7.17
CA ARG A 259 8.43 -9.70 -6.32
C ARG A 259 8.61 -8.42 -7.12
N CYS A 260 8.12 -7.29 -6.62
CA CYS A 260 8.39 -5.98 -7.20
C CYS A 260 9.19 -5.14 -6.22
N PHE A 261 10.40 -4.77 -6.57
CA PHE A 261 11.27 -3.93 -5.76
C PHE A 261 11.16 -2.48 -6.23
N THR A 262 10.72 -1.58 -5.37
CA THR A 262 10.75 -0.13 -5.58
C THR A 262 11.87 0.47 -4.76
N CYS A 263 12.96 0.89 -5.40
CA CYS A 263 14.15 1.41 -4.74
C CYS A 263 13.93 2.81 -4.21
N LEU A 264 14.11 2.98 -2.91
CA LEU A 264 13.90 4.25 -2.22
C LEU A 264 15.20 5.02 -2.01
N GLU A 265 16.33 4.32 -1.83
CA GLU A 265 17.65 4.90 -1.62
C GLU A 265 18.75 3.96 -2.14
N GLY A 266 19.88 4.54 -2.55
CA GLY A 266 21.05 3.79 -2.97
C GLY A 266 20.93 3.20 -4.36
N GLU A 267 21.79 2.22 -4.65
CA GLU A 267 21.88 1.52 -5.93
C GLU A 267 22.44 0.10 -5.78
N GLY A 268 22.17 -0.74 -6.76
CA GLY A 268 22.62 -2.11 -6.77
C GLY A 268 22.11 -2.87 -7.98
N ARG A 269 21.88 -4.19 -7.79
CA ARG A 269 21.48 -5.11 -8.85
C ARG A 269 20.51 -6.16 -8.31
N ILE A 270 19.53 -6.52 -9.13
CA ILE A 270 18.59 -7.63 -8.88
C ILE A 270 18.73 -8.58 -10.06
N GLY A 271 19.33 -9.77 -9.83
CA GLY A 271 19.80 -10.63 -10.92
C GLY A 271 20.79 -9.86 -11.79
N GLU A 272 20.49 -9.73 -13.08
CA GLU A 272 21.31 -8.97 -14.04
C GLU A 272 20.80 -7.53 -14.29
N VAL A 273 19.77 -7.09 -13.54
CA VAL A 273 19.14 -5.79 -13.75
C VAL A 273 19.64 -4.78 -12.71
N ASP A 274 20.26 -3.71 -13.18
CA ASP A 274 20.67 -2.59 -12.33
C ASP A 274 19.46 -1.85 -11.77
N ILE A 275 19.51 -1.53 -10.49
CA ILE A 275 18.50 -0.75 -9.76
C ILE A 275 19.16 0.41 -9.02
N LYS A 276 18.55 1.56 -9.06
CA LYS A 276 18.95 2.74 -8.29
C LYS A 276 17.73 3.48 -7.76
N LYS A 277 17.97 4.41 -6.85
CA LYS A 277 16.92 5.26 -6.27
C LYS A 277 15.92 5.74 -7.32
N GLY A 278 14.64 5.43 -7.09
CA GLY A 278 13.53 5.74 -7.98
C GLY A 278 13.21 4.67 -9.01
N ASP A 279 14.03 3.65 -9.19
CA ASP A 279 13.73 2.54 -10.11
C ASP A 279 12.80 1.51 -9.46
N SER A 280 12.02 0.83 -10.30
CA SER A 280 11.29 -0.37 -9.90
C SER A 280 11.65 -1.53 -10.80
N VAL A 281 11.81 -2.72 -10.19
CA VAL A 281 12.20 -3.97 -10.85
C VAL A 281 11.20 -5.05 -10.52
N PHE A 282 10.69 -5.74 -11.54
CA PHE A 282 9.77 -6.86 -11.42
C PHE A 282 10.52 -8.18 -11.60
N VAL A 283 10.40 -9.07 -10.63
CA VAL A 283 10.88 -10.44 -10.65
C VAL A 283 9.66 -11.36 -10.76
N PRO A 284 9.51 -12.15 -11.83
CA PRO A 284 8.37 -13.04 -12.00
C PRO A 284 8.37 -14.16 -10.97
N ALA A 285 7.20 -14.65 -10.62
CA ALA A 285 7.06 -15.86 -9.83
C ALA A 285 7.71 -17.05 -10.58
N GLY A 286 8.30 -17.97 -9.83
CA GLY A 286 8.98 -19.13 -10.40
C GLY A 286 10.33 -18.84 -11.07
N HIS A 287 10.82 -17.59 -11.05
CA HIS A 287 12.20 -17.29 -11.46
C HIS A 287 13.18 -18.10 -10.60
N GLU A 288 14.28 -18.57 -11.22
CA GLU A 288 15.33 -19.29 -10.49
C GLU A 288 15.90 -18.44 -9.35
N ASP A 289 16.68 -19.07 -8.44
CA ASP A 289 17.40 -18.34 -7.41
C ASP A 289 18.17 -17.18 -8.03
N PHE A 290 18.09 -16.00 -7.47
CA PHE A 290 18.77 -14.81 -7.98
C PHE A 290 19.46 -14.04 -6.87
N VAL A 291 20.50 -13.33 -7.25
CA VAL A 291 21.29 -12.50 -6.35
C VAL A 291 20.71 -11.09 -6.34
N VAL A 292 20.57 -10.53 -5.14
CA VAL A 292 20.33 -9.11 -4.91
C VAL A 292 21.58 -8.54 -4.27
N ALA A 293 22.23 -7.58 -4.91
CA ALA A 293 23.53 -7.07 -4.48
C ALA A 293 23.60 -5.55 -4.57
N GLY A 294 24.39 -4.95 -3.70
CA GLY A 294 24.64 -3.51 -3.69
C GLY A 294 24.52 -2.88 -2.32
N ASN A 295 24.19 -1.59 -2.30
CA ASN A 295 23.90 -0.85 -1.09
C ASN A 295 22.66 0.01 -1.35
N PHE A 296 21.49 -0.55 -1.08
CA PHE A 296 20.20 0.12 -1.33
C PHE A 296 19.09 -0.33 -0.40
N ASN A 297 18.08 0.53 -0.28
CA ASN A 297 16.84 0.25 0.43
C ASN A 297 15.67 0.27 -0.55
N ALA A 298 14.77 -0.69 -0.41
CA ALA A 298 13.60 -0.82 -1.27
C ALA A 298 12.35 -1.27 -0.48
N ILE A 299 11.17 -0.94 -1.00
CA ILE A 299 9.96 -1.69 -0.64
C ILE A 299 9.81 -2.81 -1.67
N MET A 300 9.82 -4.04 -1.18
CA MET A 300 9.47 -5.22 -1.96
C MET A 300 7.97 -5.50 -1.76
N THR A 301 7.23 -5.52 -2.87
CA THR A 301 5.81 -5.82 -2.90
C THR A 301 5.58 -7.22 -3.45
N THR A 302 4.78 -8.01 -2.75
CA THR A 302 4.38 -9.38 -3.11
C THR A 302 2.90 -9.57 -2.80
N VAL A 303 2.33 -10.74 -3.16
CA VAL A 303 1.02 -11.21 -2.69
C VAL A 303 1.24 -12.46 -1.86
N ARG A 304 0.92 -12.42 -0.57
CA ARG A 304 1.10 -13.54 0.35
C ARG A 304 -0.25 -13.95 0.94
N LYS A 305 -0.39 -15.26 1.22
CA LYS A 305 -1.48 -15.79 2.02
C LYS A 305 -1.05 -15.95 3.46
N TYR A 306 -1.98 -15.78 4.36
CA TYR A 306 -1.75 -15.86 5.80
C TYR A 306 -2.72 -16.86 6.42
N TYR A 307 -2.25 -17.60 7.43
CA TYR A 307 -2.96 -18.69 8.05
C TYR A 307 -2.92 -18.59 9.57
N LYS A 308 -4.06 -18.90 10.21
CA LYS A 308 -4.12 -19.19 11.62
C LYS A 308 -3.64 -20.61 11.86
N LYS A 309 -2.68 -20.79 12.75
CA LYS A 309 -2.17 -22.10 13.16
C LYS A 309 -2.19 -22.22 14.66
N THR A 310 -2.46 -23.42 15.17
CA THR A 310 -2.37 -23.75 16.59
C THR A 310 -1.37 -24.86 16.80
N LYS A 311 -0.61 -24.75 17.89
CA LYS A 311 0.25 -25.81 18.39
C LYS A 311 -0.10 -26.08 19.85
N PHE A 312 -0.52 -27.31 20.14
CA PHE A 312 -0.95 -27.72 21.46
C PHE A 312 0.24 -28.19 22.30
N PHE A 313 0.29 -27.72 23.55
CA PHE A 313 1.22 -28.14 24.58
C PHE A 313 0.41 -28.63 25.79
N GLU A 314 1.09 -29.23 26.77
CA GLU A 314 0.41 -29.85 27.95
C GLU A 314 -0.45 -28.83 28.73
N ASN A 315 0.04 -27.58 28.88
CA ASN A 315 -0.58 -26.57 29.73
C ASN A 315 -1.08 -25.32 28.97
N TYR A 316 -0.88 -25.24 27.65
CA TYR A 316 -1.31 -24.11 26.85
C TYR A 316 -1.41 -24.45 25.36
N VAL A 317 -2.03 -23.56 24.59
CA VAL A 317 -2.07 -23.59 23.14
C VAL A 317 -1.32 -22.36 22.62
N GLU A 318 -0.38 -22.59 21.74
CA GLU A 318 0.29 -21.50 21.01
C GLU A 318 -0.50 -21.22 19.73
N CYS A 319 -1.04 -20.01 19.64
CA CYS A 319 -1.70 -19.46 18.45
C CYS A 319 -0.67 -18.71 17.62
N ARG A 320 -0.67 -18.91 16.30
CA ARG A 320 0.31 -18.35 15.38
C ARG A 320 -0.37 -17.74 14.16
N ILE A 321 0.20 -16.66 13.65
CA ILE A 321 -0.02 -16.22 12.26
C ILE A 321 1.21 -16.60 11.47
N GLU A 322 1.01 -17.41 10.42
CA GLU A 322 2.05 -17.86 9.51
C GLU A 322 1.71 -17.40 8.09
N ASN A 323 2.75 -17.11 7.29
CA ASN A 323 2.55 -16.89 5.87
C ASN A 323 2.64 -18.21 5.07
N ASP A 324 2.40 -18.15 3.78
CA ASP A 324 2.44 -19.29 2.86
C ASP A 324 3.85 -19.84 2.60
N LEU A 325 4.89 -19.20 3.10
CA LEU A 325 6.26 -19.70 3.14
C LEU A 325 6.53 -20.56 4.38
N GLY A 326 5.57 -20.63 5.32
CA GLY A 326 5.74 -21.30 6.60
C GLY A 326 6.49 -20.48 7.65
N GLU A 327 6.69 -19.20 7.38
CA GLU A 327 7.30 -18.27 8.34
C GLU A 327 6.29 -17.89 9.41
N VAL A 328 6.68 -18.02 10.65
CA VAL A 328 5.87 -17.59 11.81
C VAL A 328 6.06 -16.09 11.99
N LEU A 329 5.02 -15.31 11.78
CA LEU A 329 5.06 -13.85 11.89
C LEU A 329 4.95 -13.41 13.35
N ILE A 330 3.94 -13.90 14.06
CA ILE A 330 3.71 -13.60 15.48
C ILE A 330 3.05 -14.78 16.16
N THR A 331 3.20 -14.84 17.47
CA THR A 331 2.59 -15.87 18.33
C THR A 331 1.94 -15.26 19.57
N ASN A 332 0.96 -15.96 20.10
CA ASN A 332 0.39 -15.70 21.41
C ASN A 332 0.03 -17.03 22.08
N ASN A 333 0.16 -17.11 23.42
CA ASN A 333 -0.22 -18.29 24.17
C ASN A 333 -1.62 -18.10 24.76
N ALA A 334 -2.43 -19.14 24.69
CA ALA A 334 -3.80 -19.16 25.22
C ALA A 334 -4.03 -20.40 26.10
N GLU A 335 -5.02 -20.34 26.99
CA GLU A 335 -5.56 -21.50 27.61
C GLU A 335 -6.20 -22.43 26.56
N ASN A 336 -6.22 -23.74 26.81
CA ASN A 336 -6.76 -24.71 25.86
C ASN A 336 -8.30 -24.77 25.93
N ASP A 337 -8.92 -23.67 25.60
CA ASP A 337 -10.35 -23.55 25.36
C ASP A 337 -10.66 -22.57 24.22
N LYS A 338 -11.85 -22.75 23.64
CA LYS A 338 -12.26 -22.03 22.43
C LYS A 338 -12.20 -20.50 22.58
N LYS A 339 -12.68 -19.98 23.70
CA LYS A 339 -12.79 -18.53 23.94
C LYS A 339 -11.42 -17.88 24.03
N HIS A 340 -10.48 -18.48 24.76
CA HIS A 340 -9.12 -17.96 24.91
C HIS A 340 -8.33 -18.06 23.59
N ILE A 341 -8.52 -19.14 22.82
CA ILE A 341 -7.91 -19.31 21.49
C ILE A 341 -8.45 -18.25 20.52
N GLU A 342 -9.76 -18.02 20.48
CA GLU A 342 -10.37 -16.97 19.65
C GLU A 342 -9.83 -15.58 20.02
N SER A 343 -9.78 -15.24 21.30
CA SER A 343 -9.24 -13.97 21.79
C SER A 343 -7.75 -13.80 21.46
N ALA A 344 -6.96 -14.88 21.54
CA ALA A 344 -5.56 -14.85 21.16
C ALA A 344 -5.38 -14.55 19.66
N PHE A 345 -6.22 -15.14 18.80
CA PHE A 345 -6.19 -14.81 17.36
C PHE A 345 -6.67 -13.40 17.06
N GLU A 346 -7.68 -12.90 17.74
CA GLU A 346 -8.12 -11.50 17.61
C GLU A 346 -6.97 -10.53 17.93
N ASP A 347 -6.22 -10.78 19.03
CA ASP A 347 -5.03 -9.99 19.37
C ASP A 347 -3.93 -10.09 18.30
N LEU A 348 -3.65 -11.30 17.80
CA LEU A 348 -2.65 -11.50 16.74
C LEU A 348 -3.03 -10.77 15.46
N LEU A 349 -4.27 -10.91 15.01
CA LEU A 349 -4.79 -10.21 13.83
C LEU A 349 -4.71 -8.71 14.02
N TYR A 350 -5.11 -8.23 15.19
CA TYR A 350 -5.02 -6.83 15.56
C TYR A 350 -3.58 -6.31 15.45
N ARG A 351 -2.60 -7.04 15.97
CA ARG A 351 -1.18 -6.65 15.92
C ARG A 351 -0.61 -6.67 14.50
N CYS A 352 -1.11 -7.54 13.62
CA CYS A 352 -0.71 -7.58 12.22
C CYS A 352 -1.47 -6.61 11.31
N GLY A 353 -2.49 -5.91 11.81
CA GLY A 353 -3.38 -5.11 10.96
C GLY A 353 -4.27 -5.96 10.04
N LEU A 354 -4.40 -7.24 10.32
CA LEU A 354 -5.24 -8.19 9.59
C LEU A 354 -6.64 -8.24 10.18
N THR A 355 -7.59 -8.64 9.36
CA THR A 355 -8.95 -9.01 9.76
C THR A 355 -9.20 -10.50 9.47
N ASN A 356 -10.30 -11.02 9.96
CA ASN A 356 -10.67 -12.43 9.69
C ASN A 356 -10.87 -12.74 8.20
N ILE A 357 -11.10 -11.74 7.34
CA ILE A 357 -11.23 -11.92 5.89
C ILE A 357 -9.89 -11.90 5.13
N ASP A 358 -8.81 -11.52 5.79
CA ASP A 358 -7.47 -11.43 5.19
C ASP A 358 -6.65 -12.72 5.39
N ILE A 359 -7.20 -13.72 6.10
CA ILE A 359 -6.47 -14.88 6.58
C ILE A 359 -7.33 -16.15 6.50
N GLU A 360 -6.71 -17.27 6.12
CA GLU A 360 -7.30 -18.60 6.01
C GLU A 360 -7.16 -19.44 7.30
#